data_e088c48b4fe2d757f01feacc3744b6aa
#
_entry.id   e088c48b4fe2d757f01feacc3744b6aa
#
_cell.length_a   1.000
_cell.length_b   1.000
_cell.length_c   1.000
_cell.angle_alpha   90.00
_cell.angle_beta   90.00
_cell.angle_gamma   90.00
#
_symmetry.space_group_name_H-M   'P 1'
#
loop_
_entity.id
_entity.type
_entity.pdbx_description
1 polymer ?
#
loop_
_entity_poly.entity_id
_entity_poly.type
_entity_poly.pdbx_seq_one_letter_code
_entity_poly.pdbx_strand_id
1 'polypeptide(L)'
;MRAVIAVIINLIVAYLVNRKKQLDFKAILLAYVFGVIVIMKSYFAYIMLGVYFFIIQVLEKKVNKVENRTALQVFSNGIMAILALMFERKRSDKAFLIFICLLASSLADCIASDIGTIYASKVYSIVTLKQIQKGISGGISIVGCCASVASAVLFSAIYSICSYFAFATISVQSFCYIIFWGVTGMLLDSILGAIFQKRYYCNRYNILCED
;
A
#
# COMPACT_ATOMS: atom_id res chain seq x y z
N MET A 1 0.16 28.01 -12.60
CA MET A 1 -0.23 28.06 -11.17
C MET A 1 -0.34 26.68 -10.53
N ARG A 2 -1.15 25.72 -11.04
CA ARG A 2 -1.28 24.36 -10.47
C ARG A 2 0.05 23.60 -10.33
N ALA A 3 0.92 23.63 -11.33
CA ALA A 3 2.22 22.95 -11.28
C ALA A 3 3.13 23.49 -10.18
N VAL A 4 3.17 24.81 -9.99
CA VAL A 4 3.98 25.44 -8.94
C VAL A 4 3.47 25.04 -7.54
N ILE A 5 2.15 25.07 -7.33
CA ILE A 5 1.52 24.63 -6.09
C ILE A 5 1.83 23.15 -5.82
N ALA A 6 1.72 22.29 -6.83
CA ALA A 6 2.04 20.87 -6.72
C ALA A 6 3.49 20.64 -6.28
N VAL A 7 4.43 21.33 -6.90
CA VAL A 7 5.86 21.26 -6.55
C VAL A 7 6.09 21.70 -5.10
N ILE A 8 5.54 22.84 -4.69
CA ILE A 8 5.72 23.36 -3.33
C ILE A 8 5.15 22.41 -2.29
N ILE A 9 3.92 21.91 -2.47
CA ILE A 9 3.29 20.98 -1.53
C ILE A 9 4.14 19.72 -1.40
N ASN A 10 4.57 19.12 -2.52
CA ASN A 10 5.37 17.91 -2.49
C ASN A 10 6.77 18.12 -1.89
N LEU A 11 7.38 19.29 -2.06
CA LEU A 11 8.64 19.63 -1.39
C LEU A 11 8.46 19.68 0.13
N ILE A 12 7.38 20.30 0.62
CA ILE A 12 7.07 20.33 2.05
C ILE A 12 6.87 18.92 2.59
N VAL A 13 6.09 18.07 1.89
CA VAL A 13 5.86 16.68 2.28
C VAL A 13 7.17 15.90 2.29
N ALA A 14 7.99 16.01 1.25
CA ALA A 14 9.30 15.35 1.17
C ALA A 14 10.22 15.76 2.31
N TYR A 15 10.26 17.05 2.65
CA TYR A 15 11.02 17.55 3.79
C TYR A 15 10.55 16.94 5.13
N LEU A 16 9.22 16.89 5.36
CA LEU A 16 8.64 16.32 6.58
C LEU A 16 8.93 14.82 6.72
N VAL A 17 8.83 14.07 5.60
CA VAL A 17 9.13 12.63 5.55
C VAL A 17 10.61 12.37 5.80
N ASN A 18 11.49 13.19 5.21
CA ASN A 18 12.94 13.09 5.42
C ASN A 18 13.30 13.34 6.90
N ARG A 19 12.69 14.34 7.54
CA ARG A 19 12.92 14.58 8.98
C ARG A 19 12.53 13.42 9.88
N LYS A 20 11.51 12.67 9.49
CA LYS A 20 11.03 11.49 10.25
C LYS A 20 11.82 10.22 9.96
N LYS A 21 12.77 10.23 9.01
CA LYS A 21 13.59 9.07 8.58
C LYS A 21 12.74 7.83 8.25
N GLN A 22 11.62 8.01 7.56
CA GLN A 22 10.69 6.92 7.22
C GLN A 22 10.98 6.28 5.87
N LEU A 23 11.65 7.00 4.99
CA LEU A 23 12.01 6.58 3.64
C LEU A 23 13.49 6.81 3.39
N ASP A 24 14.10 5.95 2.59
CA ASP A 24 15.41 6.20 2.00
C ASP A 24 15.38 7.43 1.10
N PHE A 25 16.52 8.09 0.91
CA PHE A 25 16.60 9.26 0.03
C PHE A 25 16.07 9.00 -1.38
N LYS A 26 16.39 7.85 -1.96
CA LYS A 26 15.87 7.42 -3.27
C LYS A 26 14.35 7.21 -3.25
N ALA A 27 13.82 6.67 -2.15
CA ALA A 27 12.39 6.50 -1.94
C ALA A 27 11.65 7.84 -1.82
N ILE A 28 12.25 8.84 -1.15
CA ILE A 28 11.70 10.19 -1.05
C ILE A 28 11.61 10.84 -2.44
N LEU A 29 12.66 10.73 -3.25
CA LEU A 29 12.67 11.28 -4.61
C LEU A 29 11.57 10.64 -5.47
N LEU A 30 11.42 9.31 -5.40
CA LEU A 30 10.38 8.60 -6.14
C LEU A 30 8.97 8.98 -5.67
N ALA A 31 8.75 9.03 -4.34
CA ALA A 31 7.48 9.46 -3.76
C ALA A 31 7.14 10.92 -4.14
N TYR A 32 8.14 11.79 -4.23
CA TYR A 32 7.99 13.16 -4.73
C TYR A 32 7.48 13.17 -6.18
N VAL A 33 8.11 12.42 -7.07
CA VAL A 33 7.68 12.31 -8.48
C VAL A 33 6.25 11.78 -8.58
N PHE A 34 5.91 10.72 -7.86
CA PHE A 34 4.57 10.16 -7.80
C PHE A 34 3.55 11.18 -7.28
N GLY A 35 3.88 11.89 -6.20
CA GLY A 35 3.03 12.92 -5.64
C GLY A 35 2.74 14.07 -6.64
N VAL A 36 3.76 14.52 -7.39
CA VAL A 36 3.57 15.54 -8.43
C VAL A 36 2.63 15.03 -9.53
N ILE A 37 2.83 13.81 -10.02
CA ILE A 37 1.96 13.21 -11.05
C ILE A 37 0.50 13.16 -10.56
N VAL A 38 0.28 12.65 -9.35
CA VAL A 38 -1.07 12.47 -8.80
C VAL A 38 -1.78 13.81 -8.58
N ILE A 39 -1.12 14.81 -8.00
CA ILE A 39 -1.73 16.12 -7.71
C ILE A 39 -2.05 16.88 -9.00
N MET A 40 -1.25 16.70 -10.05
CA MET A 40 -1.50 17.28 -11.38
C MET A 40 -2.75 16.69 -12.04
N LYS A 41 -3.05 15.43 -11.76
CA LYS A 41 -4.24 14.72 -12.25
C LYS A 41 -5.49 15.04 -11.43
N SER A 42 -5.41 14.88 -10.10
CA SER A 42 -6.54 15.08 -9.19
C SER A 42 -6.10 15.43 -7.78
N TYR A 43 -6.61 16.54 -7.24
CA TYR A 43 -6.40 16.88 -5.82
C TYR A 43 -7.01 15.85 -4.88
N PHE A 44 -8.16 15.28 -5.25
CA PHE A 44 -8.81 14.25 -4.45
C PHE A 44 -7.98 12.96 -4.42
N ALA A 45 -7.41 12.53 -5.57
CA ALA A 45 -6.47 11.40 -5.62
C ALA A 45 -5.24 11.65 -4.72
N TYR A 46 -4.74 12.89 -4.68
CA TYR A 46 -3.60 13.25 -3.84
C TYR A 46 -3.95 13.19 -2.34
N ILE A 47 -5.15 13.63 -1.96
CA ILE A 47 -5.64 13.48 -0.58
C ILE A 47 -5.72 12.00 -0.20
N MET A 48 -6.27 11.15 -1.06
CA MET A 48 -6.36 9.70 -0.81
C MET A 48 -4.99 9.03 -0.73
N LEU A 49 -4.03 9.46 -1.54
CA LEU A 49 -2.64 9.03 -1.42
C LEU A 49 -2.03 9.44 -0.07
N GLY A 50 -2.32 10.66 0.40
CA GLY A 50 -1.93 11.14 1.73
C GLY A 50 -2.53 10.31 2.86
N VAL A 51 -3.82 9.98 2.77
CA VAL A 51 -4.51 9.08 3.72
C VAL A 51 -3.86 7.69 3.75
N TYR A 52 -3.56 7.12 2.59
CA TYR A 52 -2.84 5.85 2.46
C TYR A 52 -1.51 5.88 3.23
N PHE A 53 -0.68 6.87 2.97
CA PHE A 53 0.61 7.00 3.68
C PHE A 53 0.43 7.25 5.17
N PHE A 54 -0.56 8.05 5.56
CA PHE A 54 -0.83 8.32 6.97
C PHE A 54 -1.21 7.06 7.75
N ILE A 55 -2.09 6.22 7.20
CA ILE A 55 -2.50 4.95 7.83
C ILE A 55 -1.28 4.05 8.02
N ILE A 56 -0.45 3.89 6.99
CA ILE A 56 0.77 3.09 7.08
C ILE A 56 1.70 3.61 8.18
N GLN A 57 1.96 4.92 8.22
CA GLN A 57 2.84 5.51 9.22
C GLN A 57 2.35 5.31 10.67
N VAL A 58 1.04 5.44 10.88
CA VAL A 58 0.45 5.22 12.21
C VAL A 58 0.64 3.76 12.65
N LEU A 59 0.48 2.82 11.73
CA LEU A 59 0.63 1.40 12.02
C LEU A 59 2.10 0.99 12.21
N GLU A 60 3.00 1.41 11.34
CA GLU A 60 4.44 1.16 11.48
C GLU A 60 4.99 1.67 12.82
N LYS A 61 4.52 2.84 13.25
CA LYS A 61 4.87 3.37 14.58
C LYS A 61 4.34 2.49 15.71
N LYS A 62 3.12 1.95 15.59
CA LYS A 62 2.54 1.06 16.61
C LYS A 62 3.25 -0.29 16.70
N VAL A 63 3.75 -0.81 15.58
CA VAL A 63 4.47 -2.08 15.53
C VAL A 63 5.99 -1.93 15.71
N ASN A 64 6.47 -0.72 16.03
CA ASN A 64 7.89 -0.39 16.24
C ASN A 64 8.79 -0.84 15.07
N LYS A 65 8.32 -0.69 13.83
CA LYS A 65 9.10 -1.02 12.64
C LYS A 65 10.27 -0.05 12.52
N VAL A 66 11.49 -0.58 12.53
CA VAL A 66 12.74 0.20 12.56
C VAL A 66 13.27 0.47 11.15
N GLU A 67 12.88 -0.33 10.17
CA GLU A 67 13.41 -0.24 8.81
C GLU A 67 12.73 0.84 7.98
N ASN A 68 13.55 1.66 7.31
CA ASN A 68 13.08 2.63 6.34
C ASN A 68 12.60 1.93 5.07
N ARG A 69 11.49 2.39 4.50
CA ARG A 69 11.03 1.89 3.20
C ARG A 69 12.00 2.25 2.09
N THR A 70 12.33 1.27 1.27
CA THR A 70 13.22 1.43 0.12
C THR A 70 12.48 2.00 -1.10
N ALA A 71 13.25 2.53 -2.06
CA ALA A 71 12.70 3.00 -3.33
C ALA A 71 11.96 1.88 -4.09
N LEU A 72 12.45 0.63 -4.00
CA LEU A 72 11.81 -0.52 -4.64
C LEU A 72 10.42 -0.78 -4.05
N GLN A 73 10.26 -0.71 -2.73
CA GLN A 73 8.96 -0.87 -2.07
C GLN A 73 7.98 0.26 -2.43
N VAL A 74 8.46 1.51 -2.52
CA VAL A 74 7.62 2.65 -2.96
C VAL A 74 7.22 2.47 -4.42
N PHE A 75 8.13 1.99 -5.27
CA PHE A 75 7.87 1.73 -6.69
C PHE A 75 6.84 0.62 -6.86
N SER A 76 7.08 -0.56 -6.31
CA SER A 76 6.18 -1.72 -6.46
C SER A 76 4.77 -1.43 -5.96
N ASN A 77 4.64 -0.74 -4.83
CA ASN A 77 3.36 -0.41 -4.24
C ASN A 77 2.60 0.72 -4.95
N GLY A 78 3.30 1.61 -5.67
CA GLY A 78 2.70 2.82 -6.26
C GLY A 78 2.56 2.80 -7.77
N ILE A 79 3.44 2.10 -8.50
CA ILE A 79 3.54 2.25 -9.96
C ILE A 79 2.24 1.90 -10.70
N MET A 80 1.58 0.81 -10.33
CA MET A 80 0.33 0.40 -10.98
C MET A 80 -0.80 1.40 -10.75
N ALA A 81 -0.88 1.97 -9.55
CA ALA A 81 -1.85 3.02 -9.23
C ALA A 81 -1.58 4.29 -10.07
N ILE A 82 -0.32 4.70 -10.18
CA ILE A 82 0.07 5.86 -11.00
C ILE A 82 -0.26 5.62 -12.48
N LEU A 83 0.06 4.44 -13.02
CA LEU A 83 -0.25 4.08 -14.39
C LEU A 83 -1.77 4.13 -14.66
N ALA A 84 -2.59 3.62 -13.73
CA ALA A 84 -4.05 3.70 -13.86
C ALA A 84 -4.53 5.16 -14.03
N LEU A 85 -3.97 6.10 -13.27
CA LEU A 85 -4.28 7.53 -13.44
C LEU A 85 -3.70 8.14 -14.72
N MET A 86 -2.54 7.68 -15.20
CA MET A 86 -1.92 8.22 -16.41
C MET A 86 -2.66 7.80 -17.68
N PHE A 87 -3.16 6.58 -17.74
CA PHE A 87 -3.92 6.06 -18.88
C PHE A 87 -5.38 6.56 -18.95
N GLU A 88 -5.79 7.38 -17.99
CA GLU A 88 -7.10 8.02 -18.02
C GLU A 88 -7.20 9.01 -19.19
N ARG A 89 -7.90 8.61 -20.27
CA ARG A 89 -8.07 9.44 -21.47
C ARG A 89 -9.17 10.52 -21.36
N LYS A 90 -10.19 10.29 -20.53
CA LYS A 90 -11.28 11.23 -20.24
C LYS A 90 -11.67 11.02 -18.80
N ARG A 91 -11.61 12.04 -17.92
CA ARG A 91 -12.08 12.03 -16.52
C ARG A 91 -13.08 10.89 -16.22
N SER A 92 -12.60 9.66 -16.29
CA SER A 92 -13.41 8.47 -16.11
C SER A 92 -13.38 8.11 -14.63
N ASP A 93 -14.54 8.15 -13.99
CA ASP A 93 -14.70 7.71 -12.59
C ASP A 93 -14.14 6.29 -12.37
N LYS A 94 -14.06 5.49 -13.45
CA LYS A 94 -13.52 4.13 -13.43
C LYS A 94 -12.01 4.10 -13.19
N ALA A 95 -11.22 4.91 -13.89
CA ALA A 95 -9.76 4.93 -13.71
C ALA A 95 -9.38 5.43 -12.33
N PHE A 96 -10.14 6.43 -11.83
CA PHE A 96 -9.98 6.89 -10.47
C PHE A 96 -10.33 5.80 -9.44
N LEU A 97 -11.42 5.06 -9.62
CA LEU A 97 -11.78 3.95 -8.75
C LEU A 97 -10.73 2.83 -8.78
N ILE A 98 -10.16 2.52 -9.95
CA ILE A 98 -9.04 1.57 -10.09
C ILE A 98 -7.83 2.05 -9.28
N PHE A 99 -7.46 3.33 -9.36
CA PHE A 99 -6.40 3.91 -8.55
C PHE A 99 -6.64 3.68 -7.04
N ILE A 100 -7.86 3.96 -6.56
CA ILE A 100 -8.23 3.76 -5.15
C ILE A 100 -8.18 2.28 -4.75
N CYS A 101 -8.65 1.37 -5.61
CA CYS A 101 -8.59 -0.07 -5.37
C CYS A 101 -7.14 -0.58 -5.28
N LEU A 102 -6.24 -0.06 -6.13
CA LEU A 102 -4.82 -0.40 -6.10
C LEU A 102 -4.12 0.13 -4.84
N LEU A 103 -4.46 1.33 -4.37
CA LEU A 103 -4.00 1.82 -3.07
C LEU A 103 -4.50 0.96 -1.91
N ALA A 104 -5.78 0.57 -1.95
CA ALA A 104 -6.37 -0.31 -0.94
C ALA A 104 -5.69 -1.69 -0.91
N SER A 105 -5.37 -2.25 -2.08
CA SER A 105 -4.64 -3.51 -2.23
C SER A 105 -3.24 -3.43 -1.60
N SER A 106 -2.48 -2.41 -1.96
CA SER A 106 -1.15 -2.17 -1.38
C SER A 106 -1.20 -1.91 0.13
N LEU A 107 -2.22 -1.19 0.61
CA LEU A 107 -2.42 -0.96 2.04
C LEU A 107 -2.73 -2.26 2.78
N ALA A 108 -3.66 -3.06 2.26
CA ALA A 108 -4.08 -4.32 2.85
C ALA A 108 -2.91 -5.31 2.93
N ASP A 109 -2.08 -5.39 1.89
CA ASP A 109 -0.89 -6.23 1.85
C ASP A 109 0.15 -5.79 2.88
N CYS A 110 0.51 -4.51 2.91
CA CYS A 110 1.46 -3.97 3.89
C CYS A 110 1.03 -4.26 5.33
N ILE A 111 -0.26 -4.04 5.63
CA ILE A 111 -0.79 -4.24 6.98
C ILE A 111 -0.88 -5.72 7.34
N ALA A 112 -1.28 -6.57 6.40
CA ALA A 112 -1.33 -8.02 6.59
C ALA A 112 0.06 -8.58 6.90
N SER A 113 1.07 -8.15 6.17
CA SER A 113 2.46 -8.56 6.34
C SER A 113 3.01 -8.09 7.69
N ASP A 114 2.89 -6.80 8.02
CA ASP A 114 3.43 -6.24 9.26
C ASP A 114 2.76 -6.86 10.50
N ILE A 115 1.43 -6.92 10.53
CA ILE A 115 0.67 -7.49 11.65
C ILE A 115 0.82 -9.01 11.71
N GLY A 116 0.78 -9.68 10.55
CA GLY A 116 0.96 -11.12 10.46
C GLY A 116 2.33 -11.57 10.97
N THR A 117 3.39 -10.88 10.61
CA THR A 117 4.75 -11.23 11.05
C THR A 117 4.92 -11.07 12.56
N ILE A 118 4.32 -10.03 13.15
CA ILE A 118 4.51 -9.74 14.59
C ILE A 118 3.59 -10.60 15.46
N TYR A 119 2.30 -10.63 15.15
CA TYR A 119 1.28 -11.17 16.05
C TYR A 119 0.81 -12.59 15.72
N ALA A 120 1.06 -13.11 14.51
CA ALA A 120 0.64 -14.47 14.19
C ALA A 120 1.49 -15.51 14.94
N SER A 121 0.86 -16.53 15.48
CA SER A 121 1.55 -17.69 16.06
C SER A 121 2.04 -18.65 14.96
N LYS A 122 1.23 -18.84 13.92
CA LYS A 122 1.49 -19.74 12.80
C LYS A 122 1.27 -19.02 11.48
N VAL A 123 2.15 -19.31 10.52
CA VAL A 123 2.08 -18.81 9.14
C VAL A 123 2.07 -20.00 8.20
N TYR A 124 1.24 -19.95 7.18
CA TYR A 124 1.09 -21.02 6.19
C TYR A 124 1.37 -20.46 4.80
N SER A 125 2.02 -21.25 3.96
CA SER A 125 2.16 -20.92 2.54
C SER A 125 0.78 -20.95 1.87
N ILE A 126 0.43 -19.88 1.17
CA ILE A 126 -0.86 -19.78 0.45
C ILE A 126 -0.98 -20.83 -0.66
N VAL A 127 0.15 -21.29 -1.24
CA VAL A 127 0.16 -22.27 -2.34
C VAL A 127 0.19 -23.69 -1.82
N THR A 128 1.05 -23.99 -0.82
CA THR A 128 1.24 -25.37 -0.36
C THR A 128 0.41 -25.72 0.88
N LEU A 129 -0.20 -24.74 1.53
CA LEU A 129 -0.93 -24.85 2.79
C LEU A 129 -0.12 -25.44 3.95
N LYS A 130 1.20 -25.61 3.76
CA LYS A 130 2.11 -26.08 4.81
C LYS A 130 2.56 -24.93 5.67
N GLN A 131 2.82 -25.21 6.95
CA GLN A 131 3.39 -24.22 7.86
C GLN A 131 4.80 -23.86 7.37
N ILE A 132 5.08 -22.54 7.35
CA ILE A 132 6.37 -21.98 6.95
C ILE A 132 6.88 -21.00 8.00
N GLN A 133 8.13 -20.59 7.86
CA GLN A 133 8.74 -19.59 8.72
C GLN A 133 8.08 -18.21 8.50
N LYS A 134 7.96 -17.43 9.59
CA LYS A 134 7.45 -16.05 9.53
C LYS A 134 8.38 -15.15 8.69
N GLY A 135 7.79 -14.23 7.97
CA GLY A 135 8.54 -13.28 7.12
C GLY A 135 8.90 -13.81 5.74
N ILE A 136 8.54 -15.05 5.41
CA ILE A 136 8.74 -15.62 4.08
C ILE A 136 7.56 -15.22 3.19
N SER A 137 7.85 -14.74 1.98
CA SER A 137 6.86 -14.32 0.99
C SER A 137 5.90 -15.44 0.61
N GLY A 138 4.63 -15.06 0.43
CA GLY A 138 3.54 -16.02 0.23
C GLY A 138 3.08 -16.70 1.52
N GLY A 139 3.57 -16.25 2.68
CA GLY A 139 3.09 -16.64 3.98
C GLY A 139 1.82 -15.89 4.36
N ILE A 140 0.75 -16.61 4.65
CA ILE A 140 -0.51 -16.06 5.15
C ILE A 140 -0.77 -16.51 6.57
N SER A 141 -1.45 -15.67 7.34
CA SER A 141 -1.90 -15.98 8.68
C SER A 141 -3.32 -15.46 8.91
N ILE A 142 -4.08 -16.08 9.80
CA ILE A 142 -5.44 -15.62 10.13
C ILE A 142 -5.40 -14.17 10.63
N VAL A 143 -4.44 -13.84 11.49
CA VAL A 143 -4.28 -12.49 12.04
C VAL A 143 -3.97 -11.48 10.93
N GLY A 144 -3.06 -11.81 9.98
CA GLY A 144 -2.75 -10.98 8.82
C GLY A 144 -3.96 -10.78 7.91
N CYS A 145 -4.70 -11.87 7.61
CA CYS A 145 -5.93 -11.78 6.78
C CYS A 145 -7.01 -10.91 7.46
N CYS A 146 -7.22 -11.05 8.76
CA CYS A 146 -8.16 -10.17 9.47
C CYS A 146 -7.71 -8.70 9.44
N ALA A 147 -6.40 -8.46 9.58
CA ALA A 147 -5.83 -7.11 9.52
C ALA A 147 -5.98 -6.49 8.12
N SER A 148 -5.81 -7.29 7.05
CA SER A 148 -6.03 -6.83 5.67
C SER A 148 -7.48 -6.42 5.43
N VAL A 149 -8.44 -7.24 5.85
CA VAL A 149 -9.87 -6.92 5.73
C VAL A 149 -10.20 -5.64 6.52
N ALA A 150 -9.74 -5.54 7.76
CA ALA A 150 -9.97 -4.36 8.60
C ALA A 150 -9.39 -3.09 7.96
N SER A 151 -8.20 -3.15 7.38
CA SER A 151 -7.57 -2.01 6.70
C SER A 151 -8.29 -1.61 5.42
N ALA A 152 -8.74 -2.59 4.63
CA ALA A 152 -9.52 -2.33 3.42
C ALA A 152 -10.87 -1.67 3.75
N VAL A 153 -11.56 -2.15 4.80
CA VAL A 153 -12.82 -1.55 5.29
C VAL A 153 -12.57 -0.12 5.79
N LEU A 154 -11.52 0.09 6.59
CA LEU A 154 -11.17 1.42 7.11
C LEU A 154 -10.88 2.40 5.95
N PHE A 155 -10.06 2.00 4.99
CA PHE A 155 -9.70 2.84 3.85
C PHE A 155 -10.92 3.15 2.98
N SER A 156 -11.79 2.16 2.73
CA SER A 156 -13.04 2.34 1.99
C SER A 156 -14.02 3.27 2.71
N ALA A 157 -14.11 3.18 4.03
CA ALA A 157 -14.93 4.09 4.84
C ALA A 157 -14.42 5.54 4.75
N ILE A 158 -13.10 5.75 4.89
CA ILE A 158 -12.48 7.07 4.74
C ILE A 158 -12.70 7.61 3.32
N TYR A 159 -12.52 6.78 2.28
CA TYR A 159 -12.84 7.16 0.91
C TYR A 159 -14.28 7.64 0.76
N SER A 160 -15.26 6.90 1.32
CA SER A 160 -16.68 7.23 1.24
C SER A 160 -16.99 8.57 1.95
N ILE A 161 -16.39 8.80 3.11
CA ILE A 161 -16.51 10.07 3.85
C ILE A 161 -15.90 11.22 3.03
N CYS A 162 -14.69 11.06 2.52
CA CYS A 162 -14.03 12.08 1.70
C CYS A 162 -14.81 12.36 0.39
N SER A 163 -15.37 11.31 -0.24
CA SER A 163 -16.20 11.44 -1.44
C SER A 163 -17.49 12.21 -1.17
N TYR A 164 -18.11 11.97 -0.02
CA TYR A 164 -19.29 12.75 0.39
C TYR A 164 -18.97 14.23 0.54
N PHE A 165 -17.90 14.60 1.22
CA PHE A 165 -17.51 16.01 1.38
C PHE A 165 -17.05 16.66 0.08
N ALA A 166 -16.44 15.92 -0.83
CA ALA A 166 -15.91 16.47 -2.08
C ALA A 166 -16.97 16.56 -3.20
N PHE A 167 -17.90 15.61 -3.25
CA PHE A 167 -18.80 15.42 -4.39
C PHE A 167 -20.28 15.24 -3.98
N ALA A 168 -20.58 15.27 -2.68
CA ALA A 168 -21.91 14.96 -2.10
C ALA A 168 -22.45 13.58 -2.54
N THR A 169 -21.56 12.61 -2.80
CA THR A 169 -21.93 11.26 -3.27
C THR A 169 -21.37 10.19 -2.35
N ILE A 170 -22.19 9.20 -2.04
CA ILE A 170 -21.80 7.95 -1.40
C ILE A 170 -22.22 6.81 -2.33
N SER A 171 -21.28 5.96 -2.70
CA SER A 171 -21.54 4.79 -3.53
C SER A 171 -21.22 3.52 -2.76
N VAL A 172 -22.26 2.76 -2.40
CA VAL A 172 -22.10 1.43 -1.78
C VAL A 172 -21.33 0.49 -2.69
N GLN A 173 -21.53 0.61 -4.00
CA GLN A 173 -20.80 -0.19 -4.99
C GLN A 173 -19.28 0.10 -4.94
N SER A 174 -18.87 1.36 -4.89
CA SER A 174 -17.47 1.74 -4.76
C SER A 174 -16.89 1.25 -3.44
N PHE A 175 -17.65 1.36 -2.34
CA PHE A 175 -17.26 0.85 -1.03
C PHE A 175 -16.95 -0.66 -1.10
N CYS A 176 -17.85 -1.47 -1.65
CA CYS A 176 -17.66 -2.90 -1.79
C CYS A 176 -16.49 -3.26 -2.74
N TYR A 177 -16.33 -2.53 -3.85
CA TYR A 177 -15.22 -2.75 -4.78
C TYR A 177 -13.86 -2.49 -4.13
N ILE A 178 -13.71 -1.41 -3.36
CA ILE A 178 -12.46 -1.09 -2.68
C ILE A 178 -12.08 -2.20 -1.69
N ILE A 179 -13.04 -2.72 -0.91
CA ILE A 179 -12.78 -3.82 0.02
C ILE A 179 -12.41 -5.09 -0.75
N PHE A 180 -13.22 -5.46 -1.74
CA PHE A 180 -13.02 -6.68 -2.52
C PHE A 180 -11.64 -6.71 -3.19
N TRP A 181 -11.30 -5.65 -3.94
CA TRP A 181 -10.02 -5.57 -4.62
C TRP A 181 -8.84 -5.34 -3.67
N GLY A 182 -9.07 -4.66 -2.55
CA GLY A 182 -8.07 -4.53 -1.50
C GLY A 182 -7.61 -5.90 -0.97
N VAL A 183 -8.55 -6.73 -0.55
CA VAL A 183 -8.26 -8.07 -0.02
C VAL A 183 -7.76 -9.02 -1.11
N THR A 184 -8.40 -9.00 -2.28
CA THR A 184 -7.99 -9.86 -3.42
C THR A 184 -6.57 -9.52 -3.86
N GLY A 185 -6.20 -8.24 -3.93
CA GLY A 185 -4.86 -7.81 -4.30
C GLY A 185 -3.80 -8.31 -3.32
N MET A 186 -4.03 -8.24 -2.02
CA MET A 186 -3.14 -8.82 -1.00
C MET A 186 -2.97 -10.34 -1.18
N LEU A 187 -4.06 -11.07 -1.48
CA LEU A 187 -3.96 -12.51 -1.74
C LEU A 187 -3.16 -12.82 -3.01
N LEU A 188 -3.38 -12.03 -4.09
CA LEU A 188 -2.61 -12.16 -5.33
C LEU A 188 -1.13 -11.87 -5.11
N ASP A 189 -0.78 -10.84 -4.34
CA ASP A 189 0.62 -10.54 -4.00
C ASP A 189 1.27 -11.70 -3.23
N SER A 190 0.55 -12.26 -2.25
CA SER A 190 1.01 -13.45 -1.52
C SER A 190 1.21 -14.67 -2.43
N ILE A 191 0.34 -14.90 -3.43
CA ILE A 191 0.48 -15.99 -4.40
C ILE A 191 1.71 -15.75 -5.28
N LEU A 192 1.85 -14.55 -5.83
CA LEU A 192 2.99 -14.19 -6.68
C LEU A 192 4.31 -14.26 -5.91
N GLY A 193 4.35 -13.78 -4.68
CA GLY A 193 5.50 -13.91 -3.79
C GLY A 193 5.87 -15.37 -3.53
N ALA A 194 4.88 -16.25 -3.29
CA ALA A 194 5.12 -17.67 -3.08
C ALA A 194 5.74 -18.37 -4.30
N ILE A 195 5.37 -17.95 -5.53
CA ILE A 195 5.76 -18.60 -6.79
C ILE A 195 7.07 -18.02 -7.34
N PHE A 196 7.22 -16.70 -7.32
CA PHE A 196 8.27 -16.01 -8.06
C PHE A 196 9.42 -15.52 -7.21
N GLN A 197 9.23 -15.34 -5.88
CA GLN A 197 10.28 -14.80 -5.03
C GLN A 197 11.35 -15.86 -4.76
N LYS A 198 12.61 -15.49 -4.99
CA LYS A 198 13.76 -16.35 -4.74
C LYS A 198 13.95 -16.52 -3.23
N ARG A 199 14.25 -17.76 -2.84
CA ARG A 199 14.54 -18.13 -1.45
C ARG A 199 15.94 -18.68 -1.35
N TYR A 200 16.66 -18.22 -0.35
CA TYR A 200 18.04 -18.65 -0.05
C TYR A 200 18.06 -19.36 1.28
N TYR A 201 18.85 -20.40 1.37
CA TYR A 201 19.03 -21.11 2.64
C TYR A 201 20.34 -20.65 3.30
N CYS A 202 20.22 -20.02 4.47
CA CYS A 202 21.38 -19.60 5.25
C CYS A 202 21.87 -20.77 6.11
N ASN A 203 22.92 -21.46 5.69
CA ASN A 203 23.48 -22.61 6.39
C ASN A 203 23.96 -22.27 7.80
N ARG A 204 24.39 -21.02 8.05
CA ARG A 204 24.93 -20.58 9.34
C ARG A 204 23.86 -20.52 10.42
N TYR A 205 22.64 -20.15 10.07
CA TYR A 205 21.53 -19.96 11.01
C TYR A 205 20.39 -20.98 10.83
N ASN A 206 20.52 -21.87 9.86
CA ASN A 206 19.49 -22.89 9.54
C ASN A 206 18.11 -22.26 9.23
N ILE A 207 18.09 -21.11 8.59
CA ILE A 207 16.87 -20.36 8.26
C ILE A 207 16.78 -20.08 6.78
N LEU A 208 15.52 -20.00 6.27
CA LEU A 208 15.24 -19.46 4.93
C LEU A 208 15.32 -17.93 4.99
N CYS A 209 15.99 -17.34 4.01
CA CYS A 209 16.09 -15.88 3.83
C CYS A 209 15.59 -15.53 2.45
N GLU A 210 15.11 -14.31 2.31
CA GLU A 210 14.79 -13.64 1.05
C GLU A 210 15.64 -12.37 0.98
N ASP A 211 16.03 -11.94 -0.23
CA ASP A 211 16.82 -10.71 -0.41
C ASP A 211 16.05 -9.47 -0.02
#